data_650c749de92fc6ab749766bcd78efa33
#
_entry.id   650c749de92fc6ab749766bcd78efa33
#
_cell.length_a   1.000
_cell.length_b   1.000
_cell.length_c   1.000
_cell.angle_alpha   90.00
_cell.angle_beta   90.00
_cell.angle_gamma   90.00
#
_symmetry.space_group_name_H-M   'P 1'
#
loop_
_entity.id
_entity.type
_entity.pdbx_description
1 polymer ?
#
loop_
_entity_poly.entity_id
_entity_poly.type
_entity_poly.pdbx_seq_one_letter_code
_entity_poly.pdbx_strand_id
1 'polypeptide(L)'
;MLGLVREFTSVVTVALARVLLPTLSKYKLNLVAKALGISLENHHRAVDDAGATAEIFVKFVEMLKDQHIMNLKEMNKFGDRNVNAIRKMPTHHIILIAQNDIGRYNLYQLITASHMTYYARRPRIPKSLINEHREGIIIGSACEAGELYRAVLEKQTAQQIARLAEFYDY
;
A
#
# COMPACT_ATOMS: atom_id res chain seq x y z
N MET A 1 1.01 -15.15 31.19
CA MET A 1 0.16 -14.66 30.10
C MET A 1 0.81 -15.02 28.79
N LEU A 2 0.31 -16.05 28.11
CA LEU A 2 0.77 -16.40 26.77
C LEU A 2 0.16 -15.40 25.79
N GLY A 3 0.97 -14.42 25.36
CA GLY A 3 0.58 -13.50 24.29
C GLY A 3 0.47 -14.22 22.97
N LEU A 4 -0.71 -14.59 22.56
CA LEU A 4 -1.01 -15.05 21.21
C LEU A 4 -0.78 -13.89 20.25
N VAL A 5 0.40 -13.79 19.66
CA VAL A 5 0.66 -12.92 18.52
C VAL A 5 -0.01 -13.59 17.31
N ARG A 6 -1.24 -13.18 17.00
CA ARG A 6 -1.88 -13.55 15.75
C ARG A 6 -1.43 -12.57 14.67
N GLU A 7 -0.71 -13.06 13.68
CA GLU A 7 -0.48 -12.31 12.46
C GLU A 7 -1.78 -12.27 11.65
N PHE A 8 -2.35 -11.07 11.51
CA PHE A 8 -3.50 -10.85 10.64
C PHE A 8 -3.05 -10.24 9.33
N THR A 9 -3.35 -10.88 8.22
CA THR A 9 -3.23 -10.25 6.91
C THR A 9 -4.42 -9.31 6.73
N SER A 10 -4.17 -8.00 6.77
CA SER A 10 -5.20 -7.00 6.55
C SER A 10 -5.35 -6.69 5.06
N VAL A 11 -6.58 -6.40 4.63
CA VAL A 11 -6.89 -5.91 3.28
C VAL A 11 -7.53 -4.53 3.41
N VAL A 12 -6.99 -3.57 2.66
CA VAL A 12 -7.53 -2.20 2.65
C VAL A 12 -8.47 -2.04 1.45
N THR A 13 -9.77 -2.00 1.71
CA THR A 13 -10.81 -1.90 0.66
C THR A 13 -10.64 -0.67 -0.25
N VAL A 14 -10.16 0.45 0.27
CA VAL A 14 -9.87 1.64 -0.55
C VAL A 14 -8.72 1.39 -1.54
N ALA A 15 -7.73 0.58 -1.20
CA ALA A 15 -6.66 0.20 -2.11
C ALA A 15 -7.22 -0.62 -3.28
N LEU A 16 -8.05 -1.62 -2.98
CA LEU A 16 -8.74 -2.42 -3.99
C LEU A 16 -9.68 -1.57 -4.85
N ALA A 17 -10.47 -0.66 -4.25
CA ALA A 17 -11.36 0.24 -4.98
C ALA A 17 -10.61 1.07 -6.04
N ARG A 18 -9.42 1.55 -5.73
CA ARG A 18 -8.60 2.33 -6.67
C ARG A 18 -8.13 1.53 -7.88
N VAL A 19 -7.99 0.23 -7.72
CA VAL A 19 -7.58 -0.68 -8.80
C VAL A 19 -8.77 -1.13 -9.62
N LEU A 20 -9.82 -1.58 -8.94
CA LEU A 20 -10.98 -2.20 -9.58
C LEU A 20 -11.95 -1.18 -10.20
N LEU A 21 -11.94 0.06 -9.70
CA LEU A 21 -12.81 1.15 -10.17
C LEU A 21 -11.98 2.38 -10.61
N PRO A 22 -11.10 2.26 -11.62
CA PRO A 22 -10.16 3.31 -12.00
C PRO A 22 -10.83 4.59 -12.51
N THR A 23 -12.09 4.52 -12.94
CA THR A 23 -12.88 5.64 -13.46
C THR A 23 -13.38 6.59 -12.37
N LEU A 24 -13.36 6.16 -11.09
CA LEU A 24 -13.82 7.01 -10.00
C LEU A 24 -12.78 8.10 -9.67
N SER A 25 -13.25 9.34 -9.57
CA SER A 25 -12.41 10.49 -9.17
C SER A 25 -12.17 10.54 -7.67
N LYS A 26 -13.05 9.98 -6.85
CA LYS A 26 -13.00 9.94 -5.38
C LYS A 26 -13.46 8.58 -4.88
N TYR A 27 -12.85 8.09 -3.80
CA TYR A 27 -13.09 6.76 -3.20
C TYR A 27 -13.67 6.86 -1.79
N LYS A 28 -14.66 7.76 -1.61
CA LYS A 28 -15.48 7.79 -0.39
C LYS A 28 -16.44 6.60 -0.41
N LEU A 29 -16.79 6.06 0.77
CA LEU A 29 -17.63 4.88 0.91
C LEU A 29 -18.93 4.96 0.07
N ASN A 30 -19.64 6.06 0.19
CA ASN A 30 -20.89 6.31 -0.55
C ASN A 30 -20.70 6.30 -2.09
N LEU A 31 -19.58 6.79 -2.59
CA LEU A 31 -19.31 6.82 -4.03
C LEU A 31 -18.93 5.44 -4.57
N VAL A 32 -18.18 4.68 -3.79
CA VAL A 32 -17.81 3.31 -4.12
C VAL A 32 -19.05 2.40 -4.07
N ALA A 33 -19.86 2.50 -3.02
CA ALA A 33 -21.13 1.78 -2.89
C ALA A 33 -22.05 2.06 -4.08
N LYS A 34 -22.26 3.34 -4.43
CA LYS A 34 -23.06 3.73 -5.59
C LYS A 34 -22.53 3.15 -6.90
N ALA A 35 -21.23 3.16 -7.12
CA ALA A 35 -20.61 2.60 -8.34
C ALA A 35 -20.82 1.09 -8.48
N LEU A 36 -20.95 0.38 -7.33
CA LEU A 36 -21.19 -1.07 -7.27
C LEU A 36 -22.68 -1.44 -7.15
N GLY A 37 -23.59 -0.45 -7.17
CA GLY A 37 -25.03 -0.67 -7.01
C GLY A 37 -25.46 -1.09 -5.61
N ILE A 38 -24.66 -0.74 -4.59
CA ILE A 38 -24.93 -1.04 -3.18
C ILE A 38 -25.71 0.13 -2.56
N SER A 39 -26.85 -0.17 -1.91
CA SER A 39 -27.68 0.83 -1.22
C SER A 39 -27.00 1.23 0.11
N LEU A 40 -26.97 2.53 0.40
CA LEU A 40 -26.45 3.10 1.63
C LEU A 40 -27.45 4.12 2.17
N GLU A 41 -28.48 3.62 2.89
CA GLU A 41 -29.64 4.43 3.28
C GLU A 41 -29.34 5.36 4.49
N ASN A 42 -28.48 4.94 5.43
CA ASN A 42 -28.19 5.67 6.68
C ASN A 42 -26.68 5.95 6.82
N HIS A 43 -26.13 6.72 5.91
CA HIS A 43 -24.71 7.12 5.95
C HIS A 43 -24.37 7.82 7.28
N HIS A 44 -23.24 7.43 7.91
CA HIS A 44 -22.72 7.84 9.22
C HIS A 44 -23.22 7.04 10.44
N ARG A 45 -23.91 5.93 10.26
CA ARG A 45 -24.03 4.92 11.30
C ARG A 45 -22.93 3.87 11.12
N ALA A 46 -22.17 3.60 12.19
CA ALA A 46 -21.03 2.69 12.14
C ALA A 46 -21.41 1.30 11.65
N VAL A 47 -22.61 0.81 11.95
CA VAL A 47 -23.13 -0.50 11.52
C VAL A 47 -23.43 -0.49 10.02
N ASP A 48 -24.06 0.56 9.50
CA ASP A 48 -24.44 0.69 8.10
C ASP A 48 -23.19 0.88 7.22
N ASP A 49 -22.22 1.68 7.68
CA ASP A 49 -20.94 1.86 7.02
C ASP A 49 -20.10 0.55 7.01
N ALA A 50 -20.14 -0.22 8.10
CA ALA A 50 -19.50 -1.54 8.16
C ALA A 50 -20.17 -2.55 7.24
N GLY A 51 -21.52 -2.59 7.20
CA GLY A 51 -22.28 -3.42 6.30
C GLY A 51 -21.98 -3.13 4.83
N ALA A 52 -22.05 -1.85 4.43
CA ALA A 52 -21.71 -1.44 3.08
C ALA A 52 -20.24 -1.76 2.71
N THR A 53 -19.32 -1.62 3.66
CA THR A 53 -17.92 -2.01 3.44
C THR A 53 -17.78 -3.51 3.20
N ALA A 54 -18.52 -4.33 3.93
CA ALA A 54 -18.54 -5.78 3.73
C ALA A 54 -19.12 -6.17 2.36
N GLU A 55 -20.23 -5.56 1.94
CA GLU A 55 -20.81 -5.79 0.62
C GLU A 55 -19.87 -5.36 -0.52
N ILE A 56 -19.22 -4.20 -0.38
CA ILE A 56 -18.18 -3.72 -1.30
C ILE A 56 -17.07 -4.76 -1.40
N PHE A 57 -16.62 -5.30 -0.26
CA PHE A 57 -15.54 -6.29 -0.24
C PHE A 57 -15.97 -7.60 -0.94
N VAL A 58 -17.19 -8.06 -0.75
CA VAL A 58 -17.73 -9.23 -1.46
C VAL A 58 -17.72 -9.01 -2.97
N LYS A 59 -18.18 -7.84 -3.44
CA LYS A 59 -18.13 -7.47 -4.87
C LYS A 59 -16.70 -7.44 -5.42
N PHE A 60 -15.76 -6.91 -4.65
CA PHE A 60 -14.35 -6.92 -5.04
C PHE A 60 -13.78 -8.33 -5.13
N VAL A 61 -14.16 -9.24 -4.21
CA VAL A 61 -13.75 -10.63 -4.28
C VAL A 61 -14.28 -11.31 -5.55
N GLU A 62 -15.52 -11.04 -5.95
CA GLU A 62 -16.08 -11.54 -7.21
C GLU A 62 -15.26 -11.04 -8.42
N MET A 63 -15.02 -9.72 -8.50
CA MET A 63 -14.21 -9.12 -9.58
C MET A 63 -12.77 -9.63 -9.63
N LEU A 64 -12.18 -9.96 -8.47
CA LEU A 64 -10.81 -10.48 -8.38
C LEU A 64 -10.74 -11.96 -8.77
N LYS A 65 -11.77 -12.75 -8.47
CA LYS A 65 -11.89 -14.15 -8.91
C LYS A 65 -11.90 -14.25 -10.44
N ASP A 66 -12.57 -13.31 -11.12
CA ASP A 66 -12.58 -13.24 -12.58
C ASP A 66 -11.17 -12.96 -13.17
N GLN A 67 -10.28 -12.40 -12.35
CA GLN A 67 -8.87 -12.17 -12.67
C GLN A 67 -7.93 -13.25 -12.12
N HIS A 68 -8.47 -14.40 -11.66
CA HIS A 68 -7.72 -15.51 -11.08
C HIS A 68 -6.95 -15.17 -9.79
N ILE A 69 -7.37 -14.13 -9.05
CA ILE A 69 -6.80 -13.74 -7.76
C ILE A 69 -7.61 -14.42 -6.66
N MET A 70 -7.05 -15.45 -6.01
CA MET A 70 -7.76 -16.37 -5.15
C MET A 70 -7.37 -16.28 -3.67
N ASN A 71 -6.37 -15.48 -3.30
CA ASN A 71 -5.92 -15.36 -1.91
C ASN A 71 -5.54 -13.94 -1.52
N LEU A 72 -5.51 -13.65 -0.21
CA LEU A 72 -5.26 -12.33 0.35
C LEU A 72 -3.88 -11.77 -0.01
N LYS A 73 -2.87 -12.64 -0.17
CA LYS A 73 -1.51 -12.23 -0.53
C LYS A 73 -1.46 -11.70 -1.96
N GLU A 74 -2.16 -12.36 -2.87
CA GLU A 74 -2.31 -11.91 -4.27
C GLU A 74 -3.15 -10.65 -4.36
N MET A 75 -4.24 -10.55 -3.58
CA MET A 75 -5.07 -9.34 -3.50
C MET A 75 -4.24 -8.11 -3.09
N ASN A 76 -3.39 -8.24 -2.07
CA ASN A 76 -2.53 -7.16 -1.62
C ASN A 76 -1.50 -6.79 -2.70
N LYS A 77 -0.85 -7.78 -3.33
CA LYS A 77 0.05 -7.54 -4.47
C LYS A 77 -0.65 -6.87 -5.65
N PHE A 78 -1.90 -7.22 -5.91
CA PHE A 78 -2.69 -6.60 -6.97
C PHE A 78 -2.99 -5.13 -6.67
N GLY A 79 -3.34 -4.81 -5.44
CA GLY A 79 -3.50 -3.43 -4.97
C GLY A 79 -2.23 -2.60 -5.11
N ASP A 80 -1.08 -3.18 -4.83
CA ASP A 80 0.24 -2.53 -4.92
C ASP A 80 0.70 -2.27 -6.39
N ARG A 81 0.19 -3.01 -7.35
CA ARG A 81 0.56 -2.85 -8.78
C ARG A 81 -0.10 -1.67 -9.48
N ASN A 82 -1.10 -1.06 -8.87
CA ASN A 82 -1.77 0.07 -9.52
C ASN A 82 -0.93 1.34 -9.46
N VAL A 83 -0.28 1.68 -10.57
CA VAL A 83 0.52 2.89 -10.75
C VAL A 83 -0.25 4.15 -10.35
N ASN A 84 -1.54 4.25 -10.69
CA ASN A 84 -2.36 5.41 -10.35
C ASN A 84 -2.69 5.48 -8.85
N ALA A 85 -2.83 4.34 -8.16
CA ALA A 85 -2.97 4.30 -6.71
C ALA A 85 -1.67 4.74 -6.04
N ILE A 86 -0.51 4.19 -6.46
CA ILE A 86 0.81 4.55 -5.95
C ILE A 86 1.09 6.03 -6.13
N ARG A 87 0.74 6.61 -7.28
CA ARG A 87 0.91 8.05 -7.56
C ARG A 87 0.12 8.96 -6.61
N LYS A 88 -0.93 8.46 -5.96
CA LYS A 88 -1.79 9.20 -5.01
C LYS A 88 -1.46 8.93 -3.54
N MET A 89 -0.62 7.94 -3.24
CA MET A 89 -0.23 7.62 -1.86
C MET A 89 0.65 8.71 -1.25
N PRO A 90 0.67 8.86 0.08
CA PRO A 90 1.72 9.65 0.74
C PRO A 90 3.09 9.06 0.43
N THR A 91 4.11 9.91 0.48
CA THR A 91 5.50 9.51 0.21
C THR A 91 6.39 9.91 1.37
N HIS A 92 7.38 9.08 1.64
CA HIS A 92 8.41 9.30 2.63
C HIS A 92 9.79 9.34 1.97
N HIS A 93 10.73 10.03 2.57
CA HIS A 93 12.12 9.98 2.14
C HIS A 93 12.72 8.62 2.48
N ILE A 94 13.60 8.15 1.61
CA ILE A 94 14.36 6.92 1.78
C ILE A 94 15.77 7.13 1.26
N ILE A 95 16.75 6.49 1.87
CA ILE A 95 18.14 6.46 1.41
C ILE A 95 18.39 5.08 0.82
N LEU A 96 18.96 5.05 -0.39
CA LEU A 96 19.37 3.81 -1.06
C LEU A 96 20.85 3.93 -1.41
N ILE A 97 21.66 3.00 -0.91
CA ILE A 97 23.12 2.98 -1.14
C ILE A 97 23.48 1.67 -1.83
N ALA A 98 24.13 1.78 -3.00
CA ALA A 98 24.66 0.61 -3.70
C ALA A 98 25.96 0.15 -3.04
N GLN A 99 26.03 -1.11 -2.63
CA GLN A 99 27.22 -1.73 -2.04
C GLN A 99 28.19 -2.33 -3.08
N ASN A 100 27.67 -2.71 -4.24
CA ASN A 100 28.41 -3.41 -5.28
C ASN A 100 27.77 -3.14 -6.67
N ASP A 101 28.30 -3.77 -7.71
CA ASP A 101 27.83 -3.59 -9.07
C ASP A 101 26.39 -4.07 -9.29
N ILE A 102 25.95 -5.12 -8.58
CA ILE A 102 24.56 -5.60 -8.62
C ILE A 102 23.65 -4.53 -8.02
N GLY A 103 24.02 -4.00 -6.84
CA GLY A 103 23.28 -2.91 -6.19
C GLY A 103 23.24 -1.64 -7.04
N ARG A 104 24.33 -1.32 -7.75
CA ARG A 104 24.36 -0.19 -8.69
C ARG A 104 23.37 -0.39 -9.85
N TYR A 105 23.33 -1.58 -10.44
CA TYR A 105 22.36 -1.92 -11.47
C TYR A 105 20.92 -1.83 -10.94
N ASN A 106 20.64 -2.43 -9.80
CA ASN A 106 19.33 -2.40 -9.15
C ASN A 106 18.89 -0.97 -8.81
N LEU A 107 19.82 -0.12 -8.32
CA LEU A 107 19.55 1.27 -8.05
C LEU A 107 19.13 2.03 -9.32
N TYR A 108 19.80 1.80 -10.45
CA TYR A 108 19.41 2.40 -11.73
C TYR A 108 18.02 1.95 -12.19
N GLN A 109 17.66 0.67 -12.01
CA GLN A 109 16.32 0.16 -12.30
C GLN A 109 15.26 0.89 -11.44
N LEU A 110 15.50 1.02 -10.15
CA LEU A 110 14.61 1.73 -9.21
C LEU A 110 14.45 3.22 -9.59
N ILE A 111 15.56 3.91 -9.89
CA ILE A 111 15.53 5.32 -10.32
C ILE A 111 14.75 5.45 -11.63
N THR A 112 15.02 4.61 -12.61
CA THR A 112 14.30 4.62 -13.90
C THR A 112 12.81 4.42 -13.69
N ALA A 113 12.40 3.40 -12.94
CA ALA A 113 11.00 3.14 -12.63
C ALA A 113 10.34 4.32 -11.90
N SER A 114 11.06 4.96 -10.96
CA SER A 114 10.55 6.08 -10.19
C SER A 114 10.20 7.31 -11.05
N HIS A 115 10.94 7.52 -12.13
CA HIS A 115 10.74 8.63 -13.06
C HIS A 115 9.80 8.30 -14.22
N MET A 116 9.94 7.11 -14.80
CA MET A 116 9.18 6.73 -16.00
C MET A 116 7.78 6.20 -15.65
N THR A 117 7.65 5.43 -14.57
CA THR A 117 6.42 4.72 -14.25
C THR A 117 5.66 5.38 -13.09
N TYR A 118 6.35 5.71 -12.00
CA TYR A 118 5.71 6.10 -10.75
C TYR A 118 5.77 7.61 -10.45
N TYR A 119 6.27 8.42 -11.34
CA TYR A 119 6.40 9.86 -11.13
C TYR A 119 5.03 10.53 -10.93
N ALA A 120 4.90 11.28 -9.83
CA ALA A 120 3.77 12.17 -9.59
C ALA A 120 4.22 13.34 -8.70
N ARG A 121 4.52 14.49 -9.31
CA ARG A 121 5.15 15.68 -8.73
C ARG A 121 6.57 15.44 -8.21
N ARG A 122 6.91 14.22 -7.82
CA ARG A 122 8.23 13.76 -7.39
C ARG A 122 8.41 12.29 -7.78
N PRO A 123 9.65 11.80 -7.88
CA PRO A 123 9.90 10.37 -8.08
C PRO A 123 9.36 9.57 -6.89
N ARG A 124 8.79 8.40 -7.16
CA ARG A 124 8.21 7.49 -6.16
C ARG A 124 8.69 6.07 -6.44
N ILE A 125 8.93 5.32 -5.39
CA ILE A 125 9.31 3.92 -5.49
C ILE A 125 8.43 3.13 -4.52
N PRO A 126 7.61 2.17 -4.99
CA PRO A 126 6.88 1.27 -4.10
C PRO A 126 7.86 0.39 -3.30
N LYS A 127 7.55 0.11 -2.04
CA LYS A 127 8.37 -0.82 -1.22
C LYS A 127 8.47 -2.22 -1.84
N SER A 128 7.41 -2.69 -2.50
CA SER A 128 7.42 -3.97 -3.23
C SER A 128 8.50 -3.99 -4.31
N LEU A 129 8.63 -2.91 -5.10
CA LEU A 129 9.67 -2.81 -6.12
C LEU A 129 11.07 -2.73 -5.52
N ILE A 130 11.23 -2.03 -4.37
CA ILE A 130 12.52 -2.01 -3.66
C ILE A 130 12.90 -3.43 -3.21
N ASN A 131 11.95 -4.21 -2.69
CA ASN A 131 12.20 -5.58 -2.28
C ASN A 131 12.57 -6.50 -3.46
N GLU A 132 11.99 -6.29 -4.63
CA GLU A 132 12.34 -7.03 -5.85
C GLU A 132 13.77 -6.74 -6.32
N HIS A 133 14.30 -5.56 -6.02
CA HIS A 133 15.65 -5.09 -6.41
C HIS A 133 16.57 -4.87 -5.20
N ARG A 134 16.34 -5.57 -4.08
CA ARG A 134 17.05 -5.32 -2.82
C ARG A 134 18.51 -5.77 -2.83
N GLU A 135 18.87 -6.74 -3.68
CA GLU A 135 20.21 -7.29 -3.70
C GLU A 135 21.28 -6.22 -3.96
N GLY A 136 22.28 -6.15 -3.08
CA GLY A 136 23.37 -5.18 -3.15
C GLY A 136 23.00 -3.74 -2.81
N ILE A 137 21.81 -3.48 -2.24
CA ILE A 137 21.34 -2.17 -1.78
C ILE A 137 21.19 -2.16 -0.26
N ILE A 138 21.77 -1.14 0.39
CA ILE A 138 21.49 -0.79 1.78
C ILE A 138 20.37 0.26 1.79
N ILE A 139 19.38 0.04 2.65
CA ILE A 139 18.20 0.90 2.78
C ILE A 139 18.24 1.63 4.11
N GLY A 140 18.26 2.97 4.05
CA GLY A 140 18.21 3.83 5.22
C GLY A 140 16.86 4.52 5.41
N SER A 141 16.47 4.73 6.68
CA SER A 141 15.18 5.34 7.05
C SER A 141 15.09 6.84 6.78
N ALA A 142 16.19 7.46 6.38
CA ALA A 142 16.30 8.90 6.08
C ALA A 142 16.08 9.83 7.31
N CYS A 143 15.61 11.07 7.05
CA CYS A 143 15.46 12.15 8.02
C CYS A 143 14.01 12.26 8.56
N GLU A 144 13.64 13.44 9.08
CA GLU A 144 12.30 13.74 9.60
C GLU A 144 11.17 13.58 8.56
N ALA A 145 11.48 13.53 7.28
CA ALA A 145 10.53 13.20 6.21
C ALA A 145 10.50 11.69 5.90
N GLY A 146 11.31 10.88 6.58
CA GLY A 146 11.30 9.42 6.51
C GLY A 146 10.10 8.80 7.24
N GLU A 147 9.75 7.58 6.87
CA GLU A 147 8.58 6.90 7.40
C GLU A 147 8.72 6.58 8.90
N LEU A 148 9.89 6.09 9.34
CA LEU A 148 10.14 5.77 10.75
C LEU A 148 10.02 7.00 11.64
N TYR A 149 10.66 8.10 11.26
CA TYR A 149 10.58 9.33 12.04
C TYR A 149 9.14 9.85 12.13
N ARG A 150 8.39 9.78 11.03
CA ARG A 150 6.96 10.16 11.00
C ARG A 150 6.12 9.27 11.90
N ALA A 151 6.35 7.96 11.90
CA ALA A 151 5.65 7.02 12.78
C ALA A 151 5.87 7.35 14.28
N VAL A 152 7.08 7.76 14.64
CA VAL A 152 7.41 8.21 16.00
C VAL A 152 6.67 9.51 16.36
N LEU A 153 6.67 10.51 15.47
CA LEU A 153 5.96 11.77 15.68
C LEU A 153 4.45 11.58 15.78
N GLU A 154 3.89 10.65 15.02
CA GLU A 154 2.47 10.26 15.04
C GLU A 154 2.11 9.39 16.25
N LYS A 155 3.07 9.13 17.14
CA LYS A 155 2.89 8.31 18.36
C LYS A 155 2.35 6.91 18.06
N GLN A 156 2.78 6.29 16.96
CA GLN A 156 2.45 4.89 16.68
C GLN A 156 3.01 3.98 17.78
N THR A 157 2.41 2.81 17.94
CA THR A 157 2.83 1.86 18.98
C THR A 157 4.24 1.34 18.70
N ALA A 158 4.97 0.95 19.77
CA ALA A 158 6.31 0.36 19.64
C ALA A 158 6.33 -0.85 18.68
N GLN A 159 5.27 -1.66 18.69
CA GLN A 159 5.12 -2.80 17.77
C GLN A 159 4.97 -2.37 16.31
N GLN A 160 4.23 -1.30 16.04
CA GLN A 160 4.11 -0.75 14.68
C GLN A 160 5.44 -0.18 14.18
N ILE A 161 6.14 0.58 15.03
CA ILE A 161 7.46 1.14 14.71
C ILE A 161 8.48 0.01 14.46
N ALA A 162 8.49 -1.03 15.29
CA ALA A 162 9.37 -2.18 15.10
C ALA A 162 9.14 -2.87 13.74
N ARG A 163 7.89 -3.10 13.36
CA ARG A 163 7.56 -3.66 12.02
C ARG A 163 7.98 -2.77 10.85
N LEU A 164 7.89 -1.45 11.02
CA LEU A 164 8.37 -0.52 10.00
C LEU A 164 9.90 -0.56 9.92
N ALA A 165 10.58 -0.70 11.06
CA ALA A 165 12.04 -0.76 11.13
C ALA A 165 12.62 -1.99 10.43
N GLU A 166 11.91 -3.12 10.40
CA GLU A 166 12.34 -4.35 9.70
C GLU A 166 12.62 -4.16 8.20
N PHE A 167 12.06 -3.11 7.60
CA PHE A 167 12.31 -2.80 6.20
C PHE A 167 13.67 -2.13 5.95
N TYR A 168 14.23 -1.45 6.94
CA TYR A 168 15.44 -0.65 6.84
C TYR A 168 16.65 -1.40 7.39
N ASP A 169 17.82 -1.12 6.83
CA ASP A 169 19.09 -1.68 7.29
C ASP A 169 19.76 -0.75 8.33
N TYR A 170 19.42 0.57 8.33
CA TYR A 170 19.86 1.56 9.33
C TYR A 170 18.91 2.76 9.41
#